data_d5d8e4e71ec0d78754cacd9dcb896f1f
#
_entry.id   d5d8e4e71ec0d78754cacd9dcb896f1f
#
_cell.length_a   1.000
_cell.length_b   1.000
_cell.length_c   1.000
_cell.angle_alpha   90.00
_cell.angle_beta   90.00
_cell.angle_gamma   90.00
#
_symmetry.space_group_name_H-M   'P 1'
#
loop_
_entity.id
_entity.type
_entity.pdbx_description
1 polymer ?
#
loop_
_entity_poly.entity_id
_entity_poly.type
_entity_poly.pdbx_seq_one_letter_code
_entity_poly.pdbx_strand_id
1 'polypeptide(L)'
;MPAIHGARAAEPVKIRFAWSTMPTHLVPAIFKTPVLKHHGKSYIAEPQNFSASTPMITAFAASQIDVGVFAPTALALAITNARVDIKVIADSLQDGRGGYRSQTLYVKANSGIKDVTDLKGKKIGVNGIGSASYTSIVAMLRKHKMDEKRDVSFVEVTFSNMLPMIEDDKIDATTIQMPMAEQLVKEGKYRGLFTSFDAMGPTVYNFLAARTAFLTANRAAVVDMLEDYIRALRWLSDPANKTEALRIIAAESKRTPESIGYLLTKDDYYRDPNMVPDIEGIQKTIDITNDLGFLAKRIEVASYADTSYVAEAAKRAAVAG
;
A
#
# COMPACT_ATOMS: atom_id res chain seq x y z
N MET A 1 -49.74 17.22 -26.92
CA MET A 1 -48.27 17.44 -26.75
C MET A 1 -47.74 16.26 -25.96
N PRO A 2 -46.81 15.45 -26.47
CA PRO A 2 -46.21 14.40 -25.69
C PRO A 2 -45.25 15.03 -24.65
N ALA A 3 -45.44 14.68 -23.39
CA ALA A 3 -44.58 15.05 -22.30
C ALA A 3 -43.17 14.45 -22.52
N ILE A 4 -42.17 15.29 -22.73
CA ILE A 4 -40.76 14.88 -22.73
C ILE A 4 -40.41 14.51 -21.29
N HIS A 5 -40.44 13.23 -20.99
CA HIS A 5 -39.84 12.70 -19.76
C HIS A 5 -38.33 12.91 -19.86
N GLY A 6 -37.82 14.02 -19.30
CA GLY A 6 -36.40 14.21 -19.14
C GLY A 6 -35.84 13.00 -18.36
N ALA A 7 -34.93 12.25 -18.97
CA ALA A 7 -34.24 11.17 -18.30
C ALA A 7 -33.55 11.80 -17.08
N ARG A 8 -34.03 11.46 -15.88
CA ARG A 8 -33.37 11.82 -14.62
C ARG A 8 -31.98 11.22 -14.67
N ALA A 9 -30.95 12.08 -14.61
CA ALA A 9 -29.57 11.58 -14.55
C ALA A 9 -29.47 10.58 -13.40
N ALA A 10 -28.89 9.41 -13.66
CA ALA A 10 -28.72 8.38 -12.64
C ALA A 10 -27.87 8.97 -11.49
N GLU A 11 -28.23 8.66 -10.25
CA GLU A 11 -27.45 9.10 -9.10
C GLU A 11 -26.05 8.50 -9.17
N PRO A 12 -25.00 9.28 -8.81
CA PRO A 12 -23.64 8.77 -8.79
C PRO A 12 -23.50 7.56 -7.86
N VAL A 13 -22.77 6.56 -8.32
CA VAL A 13 -22.46 5.37 -7.52
C VAL A 13 -21.52 5.75 -6.37
N LYS A 14 -21.93 5.50 -5.14
CA LYS A 14 -21.06 5.66 -3.97
C LYS A 14 -20.06 4.51 -3.91
N ILE A 15 -18.77 4.84 -3.82
CA ILE A 15 -17.67 3.89 -3.72
C ILE A 15 -16.98 4.08 -2.39
N ARG A 16 -17.22 3.19 -1.43
CA ARG A 16 -16.56 3.17 -0.13
C ARG A 16 -15.14 2.64 -0.32
N PHE A 17 -14.18 3.57 -0.28
CA PHE A 17 -12.78 3.31 -0.63
C PHE A 17 -11.91 3.26 0.63
N ALA A 18 -11.43 2.07 0.99
CA ALA A 18 -10.65 1.84 2.19
C ALA A 18 -9.14 2.02 1.96
N TRP A 19 -8.47 2.62 2.93
CA TRP A 19 -7.02 2.82 2.96
C TRP A 19 -6.50 2.83 4.40
N SER A 20 -5.17 2.71 4.61
CA SER A 20 -4.62 2.67 5.97
C SER A 20 -3.52 3.70 6.26
N THR A 21 -2.62 3.98 5.33
CA THR A 21 -1.41 4.75 5.63
C THR A 21 -1.33 6.04 4.81
N MET A 22 -1.43 7.20 5.46
CA MET A 22 -1.12 8.50 4.85
C MET A 22 0.26 9.00 5.29
N PRO A 23 0.98 9.70 4.41
CA PRO A 23 0.63 10.11 3.04
C PRO A 23 0.89 9.04 1.98
N THR A 24 1.42 7.88 2.33
CA THR A 24 1.90 6.86 1.38
C THR A 24 0.82 6.38 0.40
N HIS A 25 -0.40 6.12 0.86
CA HIS A 25 -1.48 5.62 0.00
C HIS A 25 -2.11 6.68 -0.91
N LEU A 26 -1.96 7.96 -0.65
CA LEU A 26 -2.50 9.09 -1.41
C LEU A 26 -4.03 9.12 -1.59
N VAL A 27 -4.78 8.10 -1.17
CA VAL A 27 -6.21 7.92 -1.51
C VAL A 27 -7.06 9.16 -1.28
N PRO A 28 -7.06 9.83 -0.11
CA PRO A 28 -7.84 11.04 0.06
C PRO A 28 -7.39 12.18 -0.88
N ALA A 29 -6.08 12.34 -1.08
CA ALA A 29 -5.51 13.40 -1.91
C ALA A 29 -5.86 13.24 -3.40
N ILE A 30 -5.92 12.00 -3.90
CA ILE A 30 -6.32 11.67 -5.27
C ILE A 30 -7.65 12.35 -5.60
N PHE A 31 -8.65 12.20 -4.73
CA PHE A 31 -10.01 12.73 -4.95
C PHE A 31 -10.15 14.23 -4.66
N LYS A 32 -9.05 14.93 -4.38
CA LYS A 32 -8.98 16.41 -4.23
C LYS A 32 -8.21 17.10 -5.36
N THR A 33 -7.69 16.33 -6.31
CA THR A 33 -6.98 16.91 -7.47
C THR A 33 -7.95 17.59 -8.43
N PRO A 34 -7.49 18.63 -9.18
CA PRO A 34 -8.36 19.39 -10.09
C PRO A 34 -8.65 18.66 -11.43
N VAL A 35 -8.07 17.47 -11.65
CA VAL A 35 -8.11 16.78 -12.95
C VAL A 35 -9.16 15.69 -13.07
N LEU A 36 -10.00 15.53 -12.06
CA LEU A 36 -11.06 14.53 -12.05
C LEU A 36 -12.17 14.90 -13.04
N LYS A 37 -12.57 13.94 -13.88
CA LYS A 37 -13.61 14.12 -14.90
C LYS A 37 -14.96 13.58 -14.48
N HIS A 38 -14.97 12.53 -13.68
CA HIS A 38 -16.12 11.69 -13.40
C HIS A 38 -16.62 11.77 -11.96
N HIS A 39 -15.74 12.13 -11.01
CA HIS A 39 -16.10 12.27 -9.61
C HIS A 39 -17.22 13.32 -9.42
N GLY A 40 -18.26 12.96 -8.66
CA GLY A 40 -19.47 13.77 -8.49
C GLY A 40 -20.49 13.66 -9.63
N LYS A 41 -20.19 12.89 -10.71
CA LYS A 41 -21.07 12.68 -11.87
C LYS A 41 -21.51 11.22 -11.98
N SER A 42 -20.60 10.32 -12.29
CA SER A 42 -20.87 8.87 -12.38
C SER A 42 -20.58 8.12 -11.09
N TYR A 43 -19.66 8.63 -10.28
CA TYR A 43 -19.34 8.07 -8.96
C TYR A 43 -19.02 9.16 -7.92
N ILE A 44 -19.11 8.78 -6.64
CA ILE A 44 -18.61 9.56 -5.49
C ILE A 44 -17.71 8.63 -4.68
N ALA A 45 -16.43 8.97 -4.54
CA ALA A 45 -15.53 8.26 -3.64
C ALA A 45 -15.80 8.69 -2.19
N GLU A 46 -15.95 7.70 -1.30
CA GLU A 46 -16.08 7.87 0.14
C GLU A 46 -14.84 7.24 0.82
N PRO A 47 -13.72 7.97 0.97
CA PRO A 47 -12.51 7.44 1.58
C PRO A 47 -12.73 7.07 3.04
N GLN A 48 -12.31 5.85 3.44
CA GLN A 48 -12.43 5.33 4.81
C GLN A 48 -11.07 4.88 5.32
N ASN A 49 -10.64 5.43 6.45
CA ASN A 49 -9.36 5.08 7.06
C ASN A 49 -9.48 3.88 8.00
N PHE A 50 -8.53 2.97 7.91
CA PHE A 50 -8.38 1.81 8.77
C PHE A 50 -6.96 1.78 9.39
N SER A 51 -6.81 1.16 10.55
CA SER A 51 -5.51 1.06 11.22
C SER A 51 -4.53 0.09 10.53
N ALA A 52 -5.07 -0.92 9.83
CA ALA A 52 -4.28 -1.95 9.13
C ALA A 52 -5.15 -2.70 8.11
N SER A 53 -4.52 -3.60 7.33
CA SER A 53 -5.22 -4.44 6.35
C SER A 53 -6.19 -5.44 6.98
N THR A 54 -5.91 -5.97 8.19
CA THR A 54 -6.77 -6.98 8.84
C THR A 54 -8.18 -6.44 9.16
N PRO A 55 -8.36 -5.28 9.83
CA PRO A 55 -9.69 -4.71 10.01
C PRO A 55 -10.37 -4.33 8.67
N MET A 56 -9.60 -3.98 7.64
CA MET A 56 -10.15 -3.78 6.29
C MET A 56 -10.74 -5.08 5.72
N ILE A 57 -10.08 -6.23 5.90
CA ILE A 57 -10.62 -7.53 5.44
C ILE A 57 -11.96 -7.82 6.11
N THR A 58 -12.08 -7.58 7.42
CA THR A 58 -13.34 -7.78 8.16
C THR A 58 -14.46 -6.88 7.62
N ALA A 59 -14.19 -5.60 7.41
CA ALA A 59 -15.16 -4.66 6.84
C ALA A 59 -15.51 -5.02 5.38
N PHE A 60 -14.56 -5.55 4.62
CA PHE A 60 -14.76 -6.00 3.26
C PHE A 60 -15.67 -7.25 3.22
N ALA A 61 -15.43 -8.23 4.08
CA ALA A 61 -16.27 -9.41 4.24
C ALA A 61 -17.71 -9.05 4.66
N ALA A 62 -17.85 -8.04 5.52
CA ALA A 62 -19.14 -7.49 5.95
C ALA A 62 -19.81 -6.57 4.91
N SER A 63 -19.24 -6.44 3.71
CA SER A 63 -19.70 -5.53 2.65
C SER A 63 -19.82 -4.06 3.08
N GLN A 64 -18.99 -3.63 4.02
CA GLN A 64 -18.93 -2.24 4.49
C GLN A 64 -18.00 -1.36 3.64
N ILE A 65 -17.09 -1.95 2.86
CA ILE A 65 -16.23 -1.29 1.87
C ILE A 65 -16.34 -1.99 0.52
N ASP A 66 -16.10 -1.27 -0.55
CA ASP A 66 -16.26 -1.73 -1.94
C ASP A 66 -14.91 -1.92 -2.65
N VAL A 67 -13.99 -0.99 -2.43
CA VAL A 67 -12.62 -0.97 -2.95
C VAL A 67 -11.67 -0.71 -1.80
N GLY A 68 -10.48 -1.31 -1.82
CA GLY A 68 -9.48 -1.04 -0.79
C GLY A 68 -8.05 -1.23 -1.28
N VAL A 69 -7.11 -0.63 -0.54
CA VAL A 69 -5.66 -0.79 -0.71
C VAL A 69 -5.19 -1.94 0.16
N PHE A 70 -4.79 -3.05 -0.43
CA PHE A 70 -4.40 -4.27 0.28
C PHE A 70 -2.95 -4.67 0.01
N ALA A 71 -2.32 -5.31 1.00
CA ALA A 71 -1.07 -6.01 0.82
C ALA A 71 -1.30 -7.45 0.29
N PRO A 72 -0.32 -8.08 -0.38
CA PRO A 72 -0.45 -9.46 -0.90
C PRO A 72 -0.86 -10.49 0.16
N THR A 73 -0.29 -10.43 1.35
CA THR A 73 -0.66 -11.32 2.47
C THR A 73 -2.12 -11.16 2.89
N ALA A 74 -2.62 -9.91 2.88
CA ALA A 74 -4.02 -9.63 3.22
C ALA A 74 -4.99 -10.23 2.19
N LEU A 75 -4.63 -10.20 0.90
CA LEU A 75 -5.39 -10.88 -0.16
C LEU A 75 -5.51 -12.39 0.12
N ALA A 76 -4.37 -13.03 0.39
CA ALA A 76 -4.36 -14.46 0.66
C ALA A 76 -5.22 -14.82 1.88
N LEU A 77 -5.13 -14.05 2.97
CA LEU A 77 -5.95 -14.24 4.17
C LEU A 77 -7.44 -13.97 3.92
N ALA A 78 -7.78 -12.96 3.13
CA ALA A 78 -9.15 -12.67 2.75
C ALA A 78 -9.79 -13.85 2.00
N ILE A 79 -9.05 -14.45 1.07
CA ILE A 79 -9.50 -15.58 0.27
C ILE A 79 -9.58 -16.86 1.11
N THR A 80 -8.50 -17.19 1.84
CA THR A 80 -8.39 -18.51 2.51
C THR A 80 -9.22 -18.58 3.78
N ASN A 81 -9.22 -17.52 4.58
CA ASN A 81 -9.83 -17.51 5.91
C ASN A 81 -11.22 -16.87 5.91
N ALA A 82 -11.36 -15.73 5.25
CA ALA A 82 -12.65 -15.01 5.23
C ALA A 82 -13.54 -15.40 4.05
N ARG A 83 -13.04 -16.19 3.09
CA ARG A 83 -13.75 -16.65 1.87
C ARG A 83 -14.39 -15.50 1.10
N VAL A 84 -13.71 -14.37 1.06
CA VAL A 84 -14.19 -13.16 0.37
C VAL A 84 -13.97 -13.31 -1.13
N ASP A 85 -15.02 -13.02 -1.91
CA ASP A 85 -14.93 -12.93 -3.36
C ASP A 85 -14.38 -11.54 -3.75
N ILE A 86 -13.07 -11.50 -4.02
CA ILE A 86 -12.27 -10.30 -4.22
C ILE A 86 -11.45 -10.42 -5.51
N LYS A 87 -11.31 -9.30 -6.23
CA LYS A 87 -10.44 -9.18 -7.40
C LYS A 87 -9.43 -8.06 -7.24
N VAL A 88 -8.16 -8.36 -7.56
CA VAL A 88 -7.13 -7.35 -7.81
C VAL A 88 -7.48 -6.61 -9.10
N ILE A 89 -7.59 -5.29 -9.04
CA ILE A 89 -8.05 -4.48 -10.18
C ILE A 89 -7.05 -3.43 -10.66
N ALA A 90 -6.10 -3.01 -9.82
CA ALA A 90 -5.09 -2.01 -10.18
C ALA A 90 -3.86 -2.08 -9.26
N ASP A 91 -2.72 -1.54 -9.72
CA ASP A 91 -1.52 -1.32 -8.93
C ASP A 91 -1.71 -0.16 -7.92
N SER A 92 -0.86 -0.14 -6.90
CA SER A 92 -0.77 0.99 -5.97
C SER A 92 0.67 1.34 -5.65
N LEU A 93 1.41 0.43 -5.02
CA LEU A 93 2.77 0.66 -4.55
C LEU A 93 3.64 -0.57 -4.78
N GLN A 94 4.87 -0.35 -5.27
CA GLN A 94 5.87 -1.41 -5.45
C GLN A 94 7.13 -1.07 -4.67
N ASP A 95 7.68 -2.05 -3.95
CA ASP A 95 8.85 -1.93 -3.10
C ASP A 95 10.13 -2.26 -3.89
N GLY A 96 11.13 -1.38 -3.85
CA GLY A 96 12.45 -1.59 -4.43
C GLY A 96 12.51 -1.65 -5.97
N ARG A 97 11.43 -1.36 -6.69
CA ARG A 97 11.41 -1.40 -8.15
C ARG A 97 12.12 -0.19 -8.75
N GLY A 98 12.96 -0.44 -9.76
CA GLY A 98 13.58 0.62 -10.59
C GLY A 98 14.41 1.64 -9.80
N GLY A 99 15.01 1.25 -8.67
CA GLY A 99 15.81 2.12 -7.80
C GLY A 99 14.95 3.08 -6.94
N TYR A 100 13.66 2.85 -6.87
CA TYR A 100 12.79 3.52 -5.89
C TYR A 100 13.00 2.93 -4.49
N ARG A 101 12.48 3.61 -3.49
CA ARG A 101 12.58 3.21 -2.10
C ARG A 101 12.16 1.76 -1.87
N SER A 102 12.89 1.09 -0.98
CA SER A 102 12.48 -0.15 -0.34
C SER A 102 12.35 0.04 1.17
N GLN A 103 11.41 -0.68 1.78
CA GLN A 103 11.23 -0.65 3.23
C GLN A 103 12.50 -1.13 3.93
N THR A 104 12.96 -0.38 4.92
CA THR A 104 14.23 -0.62 5.60
C THR A 104 14.00 -0.97 7.07
N LEU A 105 14.71 -1.97 7.57
CA LEU A 105 14.87 -2.24 9.00
C LEU A 105 15.98 -1.35 9.55
N TYR A 106 15.70 -0.59 10.59
CA TYR A 106 16.64 0.31 11.23
C TYR A 106 17.05 -0.18 12.62
N VAL A 107 18.27 0.15 13.00
CA VAL A 107 18.83 -0.06 14.33
C VAL A 107 19.47 1.24 14.81
N LYS A 108 19.62 1.45 16.12
CA LYS A 108 20.43 2.56 16.66
C LYS A 108 21.86 2.46 16.14
N ALA A 109 22.46 3.55 15.74
CA ALA A 109 23.83 3.57 15.19
C ALA A 109 24.86 3.01 16.19
N ASN A 110 24.64 3.22 17.49
CA ASN A 110 25.50 2.77 18.58
C ASN A 110 25.08 1.41 19.20
N SER A 111 24.13 0.68 18.62
CA SER A 111 23.57 -0.57 19.20
C SER A 111 24.52 -1.77 19.15
N GLY A 112 25.64 -1.66 18.43
CA GLY A 112 26.53 -2.81 18.18
C GLY A 112 26.01 -3.81 17.13
N ILE A 113 24.74 -3.72 16.71
CA ILE A 113 24.16 -4.59 15.66
C ILE A 113 24.69 -4.13 14.31
N LYS A 114 25.58 -4.85 13.67
CA LYS A 114 26.22 -4.49 12.39
C LYS A 114 25.74 -5.34 11.22
N ASP A 115 25.30 -6.54 11.48
CA ASP A 115 24.86 -7.54 10.53
C ASP A 115 23.51 -8.15 10.97
N VAL A 116 22.87 -8.88 10.06
CA VAL A 116 21.62 -9.61 10.33
C VAL A 116 21.79 -10.64 11.46
N THR A 117 22.94 -11.30 11.53
CA THR A 117 23.25 -12.29 12.55
C THR A 117 23.35 -11.71 13.97
N ASP A 118 23.63 -10.41 14.11
CA ASP A 118 23.66 -9.72 15.41
C ASP A 118 22.25 -9.49 15.99
N LEU A 119 21.21 -9.77 15.20
CA LEU A 119 19.82 -9.74 15.66
C LEU A 119 19.50 -10.93 16.58
N LYS A 120 20.41 -11.91 16.76
CA LYS A 120 20.17 -13.04 17.67
C LYS A 120 19.96 -12.56 19.10
N GLY A 121 18.84 -13.01 19.71
CA GLY A 121 18.41 -12.60 21.04
C GLY A 121 17.76 -11.21 21.11
N LYS A 122 17.58 -10.53 19.98
CA LYS A 122 17.05 -9.17 19.88
C LYS A 122 15.54 -9.13 19.73
N LYS A 123 14.95 -7.99 20.14
CA LYS A 123 13.53 -7.67 20.00
C LYS A 123 13.31 -6.80 18.76
N ILE A 124 12.47 -7.25 17.84
CA ILE A 124 12.18 -6.56 16.58
C ILE A 124 10.74 -6.06 16.58
N GLY A 125 10.55 -4.74 16.47
CA GLY A 125 9.24 -4.11 16.37
C GLY A 125 8.68 -4.26 14.95
N VAL A 126 7.44 -4.75 14.84
CA VAL A 126 6.68 -4.87 13.58
C VAL A 126 5.27 -4.33 13.78
N ASN A 127 4.63 -3.85 12.71
CA ASN A 127 3.25 -3.34 12.80
C ASN A 127 2.19 -4.45 12.88
N GLY A 128 2.60 -5.70 12.74
CA GLY A 128 1.75 -6.88 12.88
C GLY A 128 2.45 -8.13 12.37
N ILE A 129 2.23 -9.25 13.03
CA ILE A 129 2.67 -10.57 12.56
C ILE A 129 1.96 -10.86 11.22
N GLY A 130 2.72 -11.31 10.20
CA GLY A 130 2.22 -11.52 8.83
C GLY A 130 2.11 -10.24 7.98
N SER A 131 2.52 -9.07 8.50
CA SER A 131 2.63 -7.85 7.70
C SER A 131 3.78 -7.93 6.68
N ALA A 132 3.82 -7.00 5.71
CA ALA A 132 4.90 -6.95 4.72
C ALA A 132 6.29 -6.79 5.38
N SER A 133 6.40 -5.94 6.41
CA SER A 133 7.65 -5.77 7.17
C SER A 133 8.05 -7.06 7.89
N TYR A 134 7.10 -7.72 8.57
CA TYR A 134 7.35 -9.01 9.21
C TYR A 134 7.84 -10.05 8.21
N THR A 135 7.16 -10.19 7.07
CA THR A 135 7.51 -11.15 6.02
C THR A 135 8.94 -10.91 5.49
N SER A 136 9.31 -9.66 5.20
CA SER A 136 10.66 -9.35 4.71
C SER A 136 11.74 -9.60 5.75
N ILE A 137 11.46 -9.31 7.03
CA ILE A 137 12.41 -9.57 8.12
C ILE A 137 12.62 -11.06 8.29
N VAL A 138 11.55 -11.86 8.32
CA VAL A 138 11.68 -13.33 8.43
C VAL A 138 12.38 -13.93 7.22
N ALA A 139 12.09 -13.45 6.01
CA ALA A 139 12.82 -13.88 4.80
C ALA A 139 14.33 -13.61 4.93
N MET A 140 14.72 -12.43 5.44
CA MET A 140 16.13 -12.09 5.66
C MET A 140 16.75 -12.96 6.75
N LEU A 141 16.08 -13.17 7.88
CA LEU A 141 16.57 -14.04 8.96
C LEU A 141 16.86 -15.46 8.43
N ARG A 142 15.91 -16.06 7.69
CA ARG A 142 16.07 -17.42 7.12
C ARG A 142 17.17 -17.48 6.06
N LYS A 143 17.37 -16.42 5.25
CA LYS A 143 18.50 -16.28 4.32
C LYS A 143 19.85 -16.38 5.06
N HIS A 144 19.91 -15.89 6.30
CA HIS A 144 21.06 -16.00 7.19
C HIS A 144 21.02 -17.20 8.14
N LYS A 145 20.16 -18.21 7.85
CA LYS A 145 20.03 -19.46 8.62
C LYS A 145 19.61 -19.24 10.08
N MET A 146 18.89 -18.15 10.34
CA MET A 146 18.28 -17.83 11.63
C MET A 146 16.81 -18.28 11.66
N ASP A 147 16.36 -18.72 12.84
CA ASP A 147 14.99 -19.14 13.09
C ASP A 147 14.23 -17.98 13.78
N GLU A 148 13.21 -17.47 13.14
CA GLU A 148 12.42 -16.33 13.64
C GLU A 148 11.68 -16.60 14.96
N LYS A 149 11.47 -17.86 15.33
CA LYS A 149 10.78 -18.26 16.58
C LYS A 149 11.73 -18.46 17.74
N ARG A 150 12.99 -18.77 17.44
CA ARG A 150 14.00 -19.12 18.44
C ARG A 150 15.06 -18.03 18.62
N ASP A 151 15.50 -17.44 17.52
CA ASP A 151 16.69 -16.58 17.52
C ASP A 151 16.36 -15.10 17.72
N VAL A 152 15.09 -14.67 17.55
CA VAL A 152 14.63 -13.29 17.79
C VAL A 152 13.28 -13.27 18.52
N SER A 153 12.86 -12.10 18.99
CA SER A 153 11.50 -11.87 19.53
C SER A 153 10.82 -10.76 18.75
N PHE A 154 9.62 -11.00 18.23
CA PHE A 154 8.82 -9.96 17.60
C PHE A 154 7.89 -9.29 18.61
N VAL A 155 7.78 -7.96 18.50
CA VAL A 155 6.88 -7.13 19.30
C VAL A 155 5.96 -6.39 18.34
N GLU A 156 4.64 -6.57 18.47
CA GLU A 156 3.68 -5.82 17.68
C GLU A 156 3.56 -4.39 18.19
N VAL A 157 3.84 -3.42 17.33
CA VAL A 157 3.91 -1.99 17.67
C VAL A 157 3.25 -1.19 16.55
N THR A 158 2.36 -0.26 16.92
CA THR A 158 1.81 0.68 15.92
C THR A 158 2.92 1.59 15.37
N PHE A 159 2.82 2.02 14.12
CA PHE A 159 3.84 2.84 13.48
C PHE A 159 4.20 4.11 14.27
N SER A 160 3.23 4.74 14.94
CA SER A 160 3.46 5.91 15.79
C SER A 160 4.32 5.63 17.02
N ASN A 161 4.32 4.38 17.51
CA ASN A 161 5.03 3.98 18.72
C ASN A 161 6.38 3.30 18.42
N MET A 162 6.69 2.98 17.17
CA MET A 162 7.95 2.31 16.82
C MET A 162 9.18 3.12 17.22
N LEU A 163 9.20 4.41 16.91
CA LEU A 163 10.32 5.28 17.27
C LEU A 163 10.46 5.45 18.79
N PRO A 164 9.43 5.81 19.54
CA PRO A 164 9.53 5.84 21.02
C PRO A 164 10.02 4.53 21.62
N MET A 165 9.55 3.38 21.14
CA MET A 165 9.96 2.08 21.69
C MET A 165 11.41 1.72 21.44
N ILE A 166 11.98 2.08 20.27
CA ILE A 166 13.39 1.84 20.00
C ILE A 166 14.27 2.89 20.74
N GLU A 167 13.78 4.12 20.92
CA GLU A 167 14.47 5.13 21.73
C GLU A 167 14.57 4.70 23.22
N ASP A 168 13.52 4.11 23.75
CA ASP A 168 13.44 3.59 25.13
C ASP A 168 14.11 2.21 25.32
N ASP A 169 14.82 1.66 24.32
CA ASP A 169 15.43 0.33 24.33
C ASP A 169 14.45 -0.84 24.62
N LYS A 170 13.15 -0.63 24.37
CA LYS A 170 12.13 -1.67 24.49
C LYS A 170 12.15 -2.65 23.30
N ILE A 171 12.64 -2.18 22.15
CA ILE A 171 12.95 -2.97 20.94
C ILE A 171 14.33 -2.55 20.44
N ASP A 172 15.02 -3.47 19.75
CA ASP A 172 16.39 -3.27 19.25
C ASP A 172 16.43 -2.85 17.77
N ALA A 173 15.41 -3.24 17.02
CA ALA A 173 15.28 -2.95 15.58
C ALA A 173 13.81 -2.72 15.21
N THR A 174 13.55 -1.88 14.22
CA THR A 174 12.20 -1.64 13.69
C THR A 174 12.23 -0.93 12.35
N THR A 175 11.09 -0.84 11.68
CA THR A 175 10.90 0.07 10.53
C THR A 175 10.55 1.47 11.03
N ILE A 176 11.11 2.50 10.42
CA ILE A 176 10.82 3.90 10.73
C ILE A 176 10.20 4.56 9.50
N GLN A 177 9.11 5.26 9.72
CA GLN A 177 8.39 5.93 8.64
C GLN A 177 9.13 7.17 8.14
N MET A 178 9.04 7.44 6.83
CA MET A 178 9.48 8.70 6.24
C MET A 178 8.61 9.89 6.71
N PRO A 179 9.15 11.08 6.79
CA PRO A 179 10.56 11.47 6.52
C PRO A 179 11.48 11.26 7.73
N MET A 180 10.94 10.84 8.86
CA MET A 180 11.68 10.69 10.12
C MET A 180 12.90 9.76 9.96
N ALA A 181 12.75 8.66 9.23
CA ALA A 181 13.84 7.72 8.98
C ALA A 181 15.07 8.41 8.34
N GLU A 182 14.85 9.23 7.31
CA GLU A 182 15.91 9.95 6.62
C GLU A 182 16.60 10.96 7.54
N GLN A 183 15.82 11.72 8.29
CA GLN A 183 16.35 12.69 9.26
C GLN A 183 17.24 12.01 10.29
N LEU A 184 16.77 10.94 10.92
CA LEU A 184 17.50 10.22 11.95
C LEU A 184 18.79 9.56 11.44
N VAL A 185 18.79 9.10 10.18
CA VAL A 185 19.99 8.58 9.52
C VAL A 185 20.99 9.71 9.25
N LYS A 186 20.54 10.87 8.73
CA LYS A 186 21.40 12.06 8.53
C LYS A 186 22.00 12.59 9.84
N GLU A 187 21.26 12.50 10.92
CA GLU A 187 21.73 12.86 12.27
C GLU A 187 22.70 11.82 12.88
N GLY A 188 22.94 10.70 12.21
CA GLY A 188 23.80 9.63 12.69
C GLY A 188 23.24 8.84 13.89
N LYS A 189 21.95 9.00 14.22
CA LYS A 189 21.30 8.31 15.33
C LYS A 189 20.91 6.87 15.00
N TYR A 190 20.53 6.64 13.74
CA TYR A 190 20.09 5.34 13.24
C TYR A 190 20.82 5.00 11.95
N ARG A 191 20.85 3.71 11.62
CA ARG A 191 21.30 3.21 10.33
C ARG A 191 20.36 2.11 9.84
N GLY A 192 20.20 2.02 8.52
CA GLY A 192 19.57 0.89 7.88
C GLY A 192 20.44 -0.36 8.04
N LEU A 193 19.82 -1.46 8.41
CA LEU A 193 20.49 -2.77 8.50
C LEU A 193 20.37 -3.52 7.18
N PHE A 194 19.16 -3.61 6.65
CA PHE A 194 18.84 -4.17 5.34
C PHE A 194 17.48 -3.65 4.85
N THR A 195 17.19 -3.83 3.57
CA THR A 195 15.92 -3.48 2.96
C THR A 195 15.07 -4.72 2.62
N SER A 196 13.78 -4.53 2.38
CA SER A 196 12.93 -5.60 1.84
C SER A 196 13.43 -6.09 0.49
N PHE A 197 14.02 -5.20 -0.32
CA PHE A 197 14.65 -5.55 -1.58
C PHE A 197 15.84 -6.51 -1.39
N ASP A 198 16.69 -6.29 -0.38
CA ASP A 198 17.80 -7.19 -0.05
C ASP A 198 17.30 -8.57 0.35
N ALA A 199 16.16 -8.62 1.03
CA ALA A 199 15.55 -9.87 1.48
C ALA A 199 14.89 -10.65 0.35
N MET A 200 14.08 -9.98 -0.48
CA MET A 200 13.13 -10.62 -1.39
C MET A 200 13.26 -10.15 -2.85
N GLY A 201 14.10 -9.12 -3.14
CA GLY A 201 14.09 -8.43 -4.43
C GLY A 201 12.85 -7.53 -4.59
N PRO A 202 12.56 -7.02 -5.81
CA PRO A 202 11.41 -6.19 -6.03
C PRO A 202 10.12 -6.96 -5.72
N THR A 203 9.21 -6.31 -4.98
CA THR A 203 7.91 -6.88 -4.59
C THR A 203 6.80 -5.86 -4.75
N VAL A 204 5.55 -6.35 -4.84
CA VAL A 204 4.38 -5.48 -4.73
C VAL A 204 4.11 -5.24 -3.26
N TYR A 205 4.08 -3.96 -2.87
CA TYR A 205 3.79 -3.56 -1.50
C TYR A 205 2.28 -3.49 -1.25
N ASN A 206 1.56 -2.80 -2.15
CA ASN A 206 0.10 -2.70 -2.13
C ASN A 206 -0.49 -2.65 -3.54
N PHE A 207 -1.76 -3.01 -3.65
CA PHE A 207 -2.58 -2.94 -4.86
C PHE A 207 -4.02 -2.59 -4.49
N LEU A 208 -4.83 -2.22 -5.49
CA LEU A 208 -6.26 -2.04 -5.31
C LEU A 208 -6.98 -3.35 -5.58
N ALA A 209 -7.89 -3.69 -4.68
CA ALA A 209 -8.81 -4.80 -4.88
C ALA A 209 -10.24 -4.39 -4.53
N ALA A 210 -11.20 -5.05 -5.16
CA ALA A 210 -12.62 -4.77 -5.01
C ALA A 210 -13.45 -6.05 -4.93
N ARG A 211 -14.66 -5.97 -4.34
CA ARG A 211 -15.59 -7.10 -4.29
C ARG A 211 -16.12 -7.40 -5.69
N THR A 212 -16.11 -8.67 -6.09
CA THR A 212 -16.56 -9.11 -7.42
C THR A 212 -18.01 -8.67 -7.70
N ALA A 213 -18.89 -8.82 -6.75
CA ALA A 213 -20.28 -8.39 -6.89
C ALA A 213 -20.42 -6.89 -7.13
N PHE A 214 -19.62 -6.06 -6.45
CA PHE A 214 -19.60 -4.62 -6.67
C PHE A 214 -19.06 -4.25 -8.06
N LEU A 215 -17.98 -4.91 -8.48
CA LEU A 215 -17.39 -4.73 -9.81
C LEU A 215 -18.38 -5.02 -10.92
N THR A 216 -19.07 -6.15 -10.84
CA THR A 216 -20.04 -6.58 -11.84
C THR A 216 -21.24 -5.62 -11.93
N ALA A 217 -21.75 -5.18 -10.77
CA ALA A 217 -22.90 -4.27 -10.74
C ALA A 217 -22.58 -2.84 -11.17
N ASN A 218 -21.32 -2.40 -11.03
CA ASN A 218 -20.95 -0.98 -11.18
C ASN A 218 -19.75 -0.76 -12.12
N ARG A 219 -19.59 -1.62 -13.16
CA ARG A 219 -18.40 -1.59 -14.03
C ARG A 219 -18.06 -0.18 -14.53
N ALA A 220 -19.04 0.55 -15.08
CA ALA A 220 -18.78 1.89 -15.62
C ALA A 220 -18.24 2.85 -14.57
N ALA A 221 -18.85 2.90 -13.38
CA ALA A 221 -18.41 3.77 -12.29
C ALA A 221 -17.01 3.40 -11.76
N VAL A 222 -16.65 2.10 -11.73
CA VAL A 222 -15.32 1.65 -11.34
C VAL A 222 -14.27 2.03 -12.38
N VAL A 223 -14.57 1.88 -13.67
CA VAL A 223 -13.67 2.33 -14.76
C VAL A 223 -13.47 3.83 -14.71
N ASP A 224 -14.53 4.61 -14.50
CA ASP A 224 -14.47 6.06 -14.37
C ASP A 224 -13.63 6.49 -13.14
N MET A 225 -13.79 5.79 -12.02
CA MET A 225 -12.97 6.01 -10.82
C MET A 225 -11.48 5.72 -11.09
N LEU A 226 -11.16 4.63 -11.76
CA LEU A 226 -9.78 4.29 -12.10
C LEU A 226 -9.19 5.25 -13.14
N GLU A 227 -9.99 5.74 -14.11
CA GLU A 227 -9.55 6.79 -15.04
C GLU A 227 -9.18 8.07 -14.29
N ASP A 228 -10.05 8.54 -13.39
CA ASP A 228 -9.77 9.70 -12.54
C ASP A 228 -8.56 9.48 -11.65
N TYR A 229 -8.39 8.28 -11.09
CA TYR A 229 -7.22 7.94 -10.26
C TYR A 229 -5.93 8.01 -11.07
N ILE A 230 -5.89 7.44 -12.29
CA ILE A 230 -4.74 7.49 -13.20
C ILE A 230 -4.40 8.95 -13.56
N ARG A 231 -5.40 9.76 -13.91
CA ARG A 231 -5.21 11.19 -14.21
C ARG A 231 -4.63 11.94 -13.01
N ALA A 232 -5.20 11.72 -11.84
CA ALA A 232 -4.75 12.32 -10.61
C ALA A 232 -3.32 11.90 -10.24
N LEU A 233 -2.99 10.60 -10.36
CA LEU A 233 -1.64 10.10 -10.08
C LEU A 233 -0.60 10.71 -11.02
N ARG A 234 -0.89 10.79 -12.32
CA ARG A 234 -0.01 11.45 -13.30
C ARG A 234 0.16 12.93 -12.98
N TRP A 235 -0.93 13.62 -12.68
CA TRP A 235 -0.89 15.05 -12.34
C TRP A 235 -0.09 15.32 -11.06
N LEU A 236 -0.29 14.51 -10.02
CA LEU A 236 0.47 14.61 -8.77
C LEU A 236 1.97 14.32 -8.99
N SER A 237 2.30 13.42 -9.93
CA SER A 237 3.68 13.01 -10.22
C SER A 237 4.40 13.95 -11.20
N ASP A 238 3.69 14.88 -11.84
CA ASP A 238 4.28 15.85 -12.75
C ASP A 238 5.07 16.92 -11.96
N PRO A 239 6.38 17.09 -12.24
CA PRO A 239 7.19 18.11 -11.60
C PRO A 239 6.62 19.54 -11.70
N ALA A 240 5.89 19.85 -12.77
CA ALA A 240 5.24 21.15 -12.95
C ALA A 240 4.15 21.43 -11.91
N ASN A 241 3.54 20.38 -11.35
CA ASN A 241 2.48 20.48 -10.37
C ASN A 241 2.96 20.28 -8.92
N LYS A 242 4.27 20.08 -8.70
CA LYS A 242 4.84 19.61 -7.41
C LYS A 242 4.37 20.45 -6.22
N THR A 243 4.37 21.78 -6.33
CA THR A 243 3.99 22.65 -5.22
C THR A 243 2.53 22.43 -4.81
N GLU A 244 1.63 22.39 -5.78
CA GLU A 244 0.20 22.21 -5.53
C GLU A 244 -0.12 20.76 -5.11
N ALA A 245 0.57 19.77 -5.70
CA ALA A 245 0.47 18.37 -5.30
C ALA A 245 0.82 18.18 -3.82
N LEU A 246 1.96 18.73 -3.39
CA LEU A 246 2.37 18.66 -1.98
C LEU A 246 1.39 19.43 -1.08
N ARG A 247 0.84 20.55 -1.51
CA ARG A 247 -0.18 21.28 -0.75
C ARG A 247 -1.44 20.44 -0.50
N ILE A 248 -1.95 19.77 -1.54
CA ILE A 248 -3.11 18.88 -1.44
C ILE A 248 -2.82 17.71 -0.51
N ILE A 249 -1.69 17.02 -0.71
CA ILE A 249 -1.32 15.85 0.11
C ILE A 249 -1.08 16.25 1.56
N ALA A 250 -0.45 17.40 1.81
CA ALA A 250 -0.19 17.95 3.15
C ALA A 250 -1.49 18.22 3.90
N ALA A 251 -2.46 18.84 3.24
CA ALA A 251 -3.78 19.12 3.82
C ALA A 251 -4.51 17.83 4.24
N GLU A 252 -4.56 16.83 3.35
CA GLU A 252 -5.24 15.55 3.62
C GLU A 252 -4.50 14.68 4.66
N SER A 253 -3.17 14.77 4.71
CA SER A 253 -2.34 14.00 5.66
C SER A 253 -2.10 14.71 6.99
N LYS A 254 -2.53 15.97 7.13
CA LYS A 254 -2.25 16.83 8.30
C LYS A 254 -0.76 16.97 8.58
N ARG A 255 0.04 17.15 7.52
CA ARG A 255 1.49 17.31 7.56
C ARG A 255 1.90 18.62 6.90
N THR A 256 3.16 19.04 7.05
CA THR A 256 3.69 20.18 6.30
C THR A 256 4.21 19.73 4.94
N PRO A 257 4.13 20.58 3.87
CA PRO A 257 4.66 20.23 2.56
C PRO A 257 6.14 19.82 2.58
N GLU A 258 6.95 20.47 3.41
CA GLU A 258 8.39 20.17 3.57
C GLU A 258 8.61 18.75 4.08
N SER A 259 7.80 18.32 5.05
CA SER A 259 7.92 16.99 5.66
C SER A 259 7.55 15.83 4.72
N ILE A 260 6.88 16.13 3.61
CA ILE A 260 6.43 15.14 2.62
C ILE A 260 7.07 15.35 1.25
N GLY A 261 8.11 16.19 1.16
CA GLY A 261 8.79 16.52 -0.11
C GLY A 261 9.43 15.33 -0.83
N TYR A 262 9.65 14.21 -0.13
CA TYR A 262 10.14 12.94 -0.68
C TYR A 262 9.09 12.20 -1.54
N LEU A 263 7.79 12.48 -1.33
CA LEU A 263 6.73 11.78 -2.05
C LEU A 263 6.84 11.98 -3.56
N LEU A 264 6.51 10.94 -4.29
CA LEU A 264 6.51 10.90 -5.76
C LEU A 264 7.92 11.13 -6.36
N THR A 265 8.97 10.96 -5.56
CA THR A 265 10.38 10.96 -5.98
C THR A 265 10.98 9.54 -5.88
N LYS A 266 12.28 9.38 -6.15
CA LYS A 266 12.98 8.10 -5.93
C LYS A 266 13.07 7.68 -4.46
N ASP A 267 12.91 8.63 -3.55
CA ASP A 267 12.89 8.36 -2.10
C ASP A 267 11.53 7.86 -1.61
N ASP A 268 10.53 7.77 -2.50
CA ASP A 268 9.23 7.14 -2.28
C ASP A 268 9.16 5.77 -2.96
N TYR A 269 8.06 5.05 -2.74
CA TYR A 269 7.76 3.80 -3.44
C TYR A 269 7.41 4.05 -4.91
N TYR A 270 7.75 3.08 -5.77
CA TYR A 270 7.35 3.12 -7.17
C TYR A 270 5.82 3.00 -7.29
N ARG A 271 5.25 3.79 -8.18
CA ARG A 271 3.84 3.69 -8.63
C ARG A 271 3.80 3.59 -10.15
N ASP A 272 3.10 2.60 -10.66
CA ASP A 272 2.89 2.50 -12.10
C ASP A 272 1.97 3.65 -12.57
N PRO A 273 2.39 4.48 -13.56
CA PRO A 273 1.61 5.63 -14.00
C PRO A 273 0.30 5.28 -14.71
N ASN A 274 0.11 4.01 -15.07
CA ASN A 274 -1.13 3.47 -15.63
C ASN A 274 -1.85 2.55 -14.64
N MET A 275 -1.28 2.39 -13.44
CA MET A 275 -1.77 1.51 -12.38
C MET A 275 -1.93 0.04 -12.82
N VAL A 276 -1.09 -0.43 -13.75
CA VAL A 276 -1.11 -1.82 -14.21
C VAL A 276 -0.58 -2.73 -13.09
N PRO A 277 -1.38 -3.66 -12.57
CA PRO A 277 -0.95 -4.49 -11.45
C PRO A 277 0.10 -5.53 -11.89
N ASP A 278 1.17 -5.62 -11.11
CA ASP A 278 2.20 -6.65 -11.28
C ASP A 278 1.74 -7.96 -10.62
N ILE A 279 0.96 -8.75 -11.36
CA ILE A 279 0.39 -10.02 -10.88
C ILE A 279 1.48 -11.02 -10.48
N GLU A 280 2.59 -11.06 -11.23
CA GLU A 280 3.73 -11.93 -10.93
C GLU A 280 4.43 -11.49 -9.64
N GLY A 281 4.58 -10.18 -9.43
CA GLY A 281 5.15 -9.62 -8.20
C GLY A 281 4.26 -9.89 -6.97
N ILE A 282 2.92 -9.84 -7.12
CA ILE A 282 1.98 -10.22 -6.07
C ILE A 282 2.12 -11.73 -5.78
N GLN A 283 2.15 -12.58 -6.83
CA GLN A 283 2.32 -14.03 -6.69
C GLN A 283 3.61 -14.37 -5.96
N LYS A 284 4.73 -13.78 -6.36
CA LYS A 284 6.03 -13.95 -5.72
C LYS A 284 5.97 -13.68 -4.21
N THR A 285 5.33 -12.57 -3.81
CA THR A 285 5.19 -12.21 -2.39
C THR A 285 4.34 -13.24 -1.64
N ILE A 286 3.28 -13.74 -2.25
CA ILE A 286 2.42 -14.79 -1.68
C ILE A 286 3.19 -16.11 -1.57
N ASP A 287 3.97 -16.48 -2.59
CA ASP A 287 4.78 -17.69 -2.57
C ASP A 287 5.82 -17.66 -1.45
N ILE A 288 6.55 -16.56 -1.31
CA ILE A 288 7.48 -16.36 -0.19
C ILE A 288 6.74 -16.49 1.15
N THR A 289 5.57 -15.85 1.29
CA THR A 289 4.76 -15.88 2.52
C THR A 289 4.27 -17.30 2.84
N ASN A 290 3.92 -18.07 1.81
CA ASN A 290 3.52 -19.48 1.93
C ASN A 290 4.72 -20.36 2.34
N ASP A 291 5.88 -20.19 1.70
CA ASP A 291 7.11 -20.94 2.00
C ASP A 291 7.62 -20.64 3.42
N LEU A 292 7.35 -19.44 3.93
CA LEU A 292 7.59 -19.07 5.32
C LEU A 292 6.59 -19.70 6.31
N GLY A 293 5.54 -20.37 5.81
CA GLY A 293 4.54 -21.05 6.64
C GLY A 293 3.50 -20.12 7.26
N PHE A 294 3.32 -18.90 6.71
CA PHE A 294 2.33 -17.93 7.20
C PHE A 294 0.96 -18.08 6.57
N LEU A 295 0.86 -18.81 5.47
CA LEU A 295 -0.40 -19.13 4.81
C LEU A 295 -0.72 -20.61 4.96
N ALA A 296 -1.95 -20.92 5.30
CA ALA A 296 -2.44 -22.29 5.37
C ALA A 296 -2.52 -22.97 3.98
N LYS A 297 -2.64 -22.16 2.94
CA LYS A 297 -2.76 -22.60 1.55
C LYS A 297 -2.21 -21.53 0.60
N ARG A 298 -1.40 -21.96 -0.37
CA ARG A 298 -1.01 -21.15 -1.51
C ARG A 298 -2.23 -20.81 -2.38
N ILE A 299 -2.29 -19.60 -2.89
CA ILE A 299 -3.32 -19.16 -3.85
C ILE A 299 -2.67 -18.78 -5.18
N GLU A 300 -3.39 -18.97 -6.29
CA GLU A 300 -3.01 -18.49 -7.61
C GLU A 300 -3.62 -17.11 -7.86
N VAL A 301 -2.80 -16.08 -7.79
CA VAL A 301 -3.25 -14.66 -7.85
C VAL A 301 -4.01 -14.35 -9.14
N ALA A 302 -3.58 -14.92 -10.26
CA ALA A 302 -4.23 -14.71 -11.56
C ALA A 302 -5.73 -15.06 -11.55
N SER A 303 -6.15 -16.05 -10.74
CA SER A 303 -7.55 -16.41 -10.57
C SER A 303 -8.37 -15.34 -9.81
N TYR A 304 -7.68 -14.47 -9.09
CA TYR A 304 -8.25 -13.39 -8.28
C TYR A 304 -7.91 -12.00 -8.83
N ALA A 305 -7.55 -11.89 -10.11
CA ALA A 305 -7.28 -10.63 -10.78
C ALA A 305 -8.27 -10.39 -11.91
N ASP A 306 -8.67 -9.11 -12.08
CA ASP A 306 -9.38 -8.64 -13.27
C ASP A 306 -8.80 -7.29 -13.69
N THR A 307 -7.84 -7.35 -14.58
CA THR A 307 -7.13 -6.17 -15.09
C THR A 307 -7.89 -5.42 -16.18
N SER A 308 -9.05 -5.92 -16.60
CA SER A 308 -9.86 -5.31 -17.68
C SER A 308 -10.35 -3.91 -17.31
N TYR A 309 -10.60 -3.65 -16.03
CA TYR A 309 -11.04 -2.36 -15.53
C TYR A 309 -9.96 -1.29 -15.69
N VAL A 310 -8.75 -1.56 -15.20
CA VAL A 310 -7.63 -0.60 -15.29
C VAL A 310 -7.12 -0.46 -16.71
N ALA A 311 -7.15 -1.52 -17.52
CA ALA A 311 -6.76 -1.47 -18.93
C ALA A 311 -7.69 -0.55 -19.74
N GLU A 312 -8.98 -0.59 -19.49
CA GLU A 312 -9.97 0.31 -20.09
C GLU A 312 -9.74 1.76 -19.62
N ALA A 313 -9.60 1.95 -18.30
CA ALA A 313 -9.35 3.27 -17.68
C ALA A 313 -8.07 3.92 -18.23
N ALA A 314 -6.97 3.16 -18.34
CA ALA A 314 -5.69 3.65 -18.85
C ALA A 314 -5.78 4.09 -20.31
N LYS A 315 -6.53 3.37 -21.15
CA LYS A 315 -6.80 3.78 -22.55
C LYS A 315 -7.55 5.11 -22.59
N ARG A 316 -8.60 5.28 -21.78
CA ARG A 316 -9.37 6.52 -21.71
C ARG A 316 -8.53 7.68 -21.19
N ALA A 317 -7.70 7.45 -20.17
CA ALA A 317 -6.80 8.44 -19.61
C ALA A 317 -5.70 8.89 -20.60
N ALA A 318 -5.34 8.06 -21.60
CA ALA A 318 -4.35 8.39 -22.63
C ALA A 318 -4.91 9.27 -23.75
N VAL A 319 -6.19 9.12 -24.12
CA VAL A 319 -6.83 9.81 -25.27
C VAL A 319 -7.17 11.27 -24.96
N ALA A 320 -7.12 11.69 -23.72
CA ALA A 320 -7.58 13.01 -23.29
C ALA A 320 -6.43 13.91 -22.76
N GLY A 321 -5.25 13.71 -23.30
CA GLY A 321 -4.07 14.57 -23.11
C GLY A 321 -4.03 15.64 -24.20
#